data_bf33cf95994f7b8b27776aadb6511057
#
_entry.id   bf33cf95994f7b8b27776aadb6511057
#
_cell.length_a   1.000
_cell.length_b   1.000
_cell.length_c   1.000
_cell.angle_alpha   90.00
_cell.angle_beta   90.00
_cell.angle_gamma   90.00
#
_symmetry.space_group_name_H-M   'P 1'
#
loop_
_entity.id
_entity.type
_entity.pdbx_description
1 polymer ?
#
loop_
_entity_poly.entity_id
_entity_poly.type
_entity_poly.pdbx_seq_one_letter_code
_entity_poly.pdbx_strand_id
1 'polypeptide(L)'
;MLTGSAEDIIFPLQLPVVCWQENRQQRKSENEIGEMNHMIRVSQLKLSIPHTKEQLEKKLVRQLHIRPEELISYQIRRQSLDARKKPELFYVYTVDVKVKNEAMLLKHKKGSNVSHIEERPYQVPPHGTEKLNGRPVIVGSGPAGLFCAYVLAKEGYRPLVLERGADVEKRKSDVEHFWETGVLNPDSNVQFGEGGAGTFSDGKLNTLVKDKNGRNRFVLETFVKFGAAEDILYVQKPHIGTDILIKVVRKMREEILRLGGKFSFHSQVTDLLVEQHCLQVNGTEEILAGVAVFAIGHSARDTFEMLNRHQLPMRAKSFAVGVRVEHPQELIDQSQYGRSRGKELPAAAYKLTENLTNGRGVYTFCMCPGGYVVNASSEEHRLAVNGMSYSDRAGKKCEQCGDCNCDTGRFWIRGCSCRNRISEKA
;
A
#
# COMPACT_ATOMS: atom_id res chain seq x y z
N MET A 1 6.58 -1.98 4.50
CA MET A 1 5.20 -1.92 5.01
C MET A 1 4.89 -0.50 5.39
N LEU A 2 3.94 0.08 4.72
CA LEU A 2 3.34 1.32 5.14
C LEU A 2 2.31 0.99 6.22
N THR A 3 2.72 0.94 7.48
CA THR A 3 1.83 1.12 8.62
C THR A 3 1.99 2.56 9.12
N GLY A 4 1.89 3.51 8.21
CA GLY A 4 1.45 4.84 8.54
C GLY A 4 -0.07 4.74 8.70
N SER A 5 -0.61 4.93 9.91
CA SER A 5 -1.99 5.35 10.05
C SER A 5 -2.19 6.54 9.10
N ALA A 6 -3.30 6.56 8.38
CA ALA A 6 -3.67 7.64 7.46
C ALA A 6 -4.05 8.92 8.26
N GLU A 7 -3.11 9.42 9.03
CA GLU A 7 -3.06 10.75 9.61
C GLU A 7 -1.88 11.45 8.96
N ASP A 8 -1.91 11.52 7.62
CA ASP A 8 -1.06 12.45 6.89
C ASP A 8 -1.47 13.86 7.26
N ILE A 9 -0.51 14.61 7.73
CA ILE A 9 -0.69 15.93 8.32
C ILE A 9 -1.09 16.90 7.22
N ILE A 10 -2.38 17.27 7.15
CA ILE A 10 -2.86 18.37 6.34
C ILE A 10 -2.72 19.63 7.20
N PHE A 11 -1.78 20.51 6.86
CA PHE A 11 -1.68 21.82 7.49
C PHE A 11 -2.26 22.90 6.59
N PRO A 12 -3.31 23.59 7.01
CA PRO A 12 -3.62 24.89 6.45
C PRO A 12 -2.61 25.89 7.02
N LEU A 13 -1.85 26.56 6.17
CA LEU A 13 -1.14 27.77 6.53
C LEU A 13 -2.19 28.84 6.86
N GLN A 14 -2.54 28.96 8.16
CA GLN A 14 -3.54 29.90 8.69
C GLN A 14 -4.89 29.96 7.93
N LEU A 15 -5.65 28.88 7.97
CA LEU A 15 -7.10 28.90 7.87
C LEU A 15 -7.66 28.08 9.06
N PRO A 16 -8.86 28.42 9.59
CA PRO A 16 -9.41 27.68 10.71
C PRO A 16 -9.45 26.20 10.38
N VAL A 17 -8.98 25.38 11.30
CA VAL A 17 -9.06 23.93 11.21
C VAL A 17 -10.50 23.58 10.89
N VAL A 18 -10.77 23.18 9.65
CA VAL A 18 -12.07 22.62 9.29
C VAL A 18 -12.11 21.24 9.95
N CYS A 19 -12.56 21.25 11.20
CA CYS A 19 -12.92 20.05 11.92
C CYS A 19 -13.99 19.38 11.06
N TRP A 20 -13.72 18.19 10.52
CA TRP A 20 -14.71 17.33 9.91
C TRP A 20 -15.73 16.91 10.97
N GLN A 21 -16.66 17.80 11.31
CA GLN A 21 -17.87 17.37 12.00
C GLN A 21 -18.75 16.68 10.95
N GLU A 22 -19.01 15.39 11.18
CA GLU A 22 -20.03 14.66 10.46
C GLU A 22 -21.37 15.41 10.59
N ASN A 23 -21.72 16.15 9.55
CA ASN A 23 -23.01 16.86 9.51
C ASN A 23 -24.10 15.82 9.24
N ARG A 24 -24.70 15.28 10.33
CA ARG A 24 -25.78 14.29 10.30
C ARG A 24 -27.09 14.77 9.68
N GLN A 25 -27.17 16.01 9.17
CA GLN A 25 -28.43 16.61 8.72
C GLN A 25 -28.66 16.68 7.20
N GLN A 26 -27.76 16.17 6.34
CA GLN A 26 -28.01 16.12 4.90
C GLN A 26 -28.37 14.72 4.35
N ARG A 27 -29.14 13.92 5.08
CA ARG A 27 -29.77 12.71 4.55
C ARG A 27 -31.16 13.00 3.99
N LYS A 28 -31.32 13.86 2.98
CA LYS A 28 -32.56 13.99 2.20
C LYS A 28 -32.31 14.54 0.81
N SER A 29 -31.64 13.76 -0.04
CA SER A 29 -31.80 13.77 -1.51
C SER A 29 -31.27 12.46 -2.09
N GLU A 30 -31.75 11.35 -1.54
CA GLU A 30 -31.44 9.98 -1.97
C GLU A 30 -32.51 9.49 -2.94
N ASN A 31 -32.65 10.09 -4.14
CA ASN A 31 -33.53 9.54 -5.16
C ASN A 31 -32.85 9.39 -6.53
N GLU A 32 -31.51 9.23 -6.56
CA GLU A 32 -30.79 8.65 -7.69
C GLU A 32 -29.75 7.63 -7.18
N ILE A 33 -30.18 6.69 -6.35
CA ILE A 33 -29.39 5.51 -6.06
C ILE A 33 -29.57 4.58 -7.24
N GLY A 34 -28.56 4.55 -8.12
CA GLY A 34 -28.41 3.49 -9.09
C GLY A 34 -28.66 2.14 -8.42
N GLU A 35 -29.31 1.21 -9.11
CA GLU A 35 -29.73 -0.11 -8.65
C GLU A 35 -28.72 -0.70 -7.66
N MET A 36 -29.10 -0.81 -6.38
CA MET A 36 -28.28 -1.48 -5.38
C MET A 36 -28.08 -2.92 -5.85
N ASN A 37 -26.87 -3.24 -6.27
CA ASN A 37 -26.51 -4.59 -6.69
C ASN A 37 -26.57 -5.50 -5.47
N HIS A 38 -27.75 -6.07 -5.23
CA HIS A 38 -27.90 -7.15 -4.26
C HIS A 38 -27.10 -8.35 -4.79
N MET A 39 -26.23 -8.89 -3.98
CA MET A 39 -25.44 -10.07 -4.30
C MET A 39 -25.40 -11.04 -3.12
N ILE A 40 -25.25 -12.30 -3.43
CA ILE A 40 -25.09 -13.36 -2.45
C ILE A 40 -23.60 -13.67 -2.31
N ARG A 41 -23.07 -13.61 -1.09
CA ARG A 41 -21.72 -14.05 -0.78
C ARG A 41 -21.71 -15.51 -0.35
N VAL A 42 -20.90 -16.32 -1.03
CA VAL A 42 -20.61 -17.71 -0.68
C VAL A 42 -19.20 -17.78 -0.14
N SER A 43 -19.05 -18.24 1.11
CA SER A 43 -17.77 -18.35 1.82
C SER A 43 -17.37 -19.83 2.00
N GLN A 44 -16.09 -20.06 2.32
CA GLN A 44 -15.54 -21.37 2.64
C GLN A 44 -15.67 -22.40 1.49
N LEU A 45 -15.62 -21.94 0.24
CA LEU A 45 -15.56 -22.84 -0.91
C LEU A 45 -14.16 -23.42 -1.03
N LYS A 46 -14.00 -24.69 -0.67
CA LYS A 46 -12.71 -25.38 -0.64
C LYS A 46 -12.55 -26.25 -1.88
N LEU A 47 -11.46 -26.04 -2.65
CA LEU A 47 -11.07 -26.83 -3.81
C LEU A 47 -9.63 -27.32 -3.70
N SER A 48 -9.38 -28.53 -4.19
CA SER A 48 -8.02 -29.09 -4.29
C SER A 48 -7.15 -28.29 -5.28
N ILE A 49 -5.84 -28.40 -5.13
CA ILE A 49 -4.86 -27.77 -6.02
C ILE A 49 -4.15 -28.90 -6.80
N PRO A 50 -4.12 -28.83 -8.14
CA PRO A 50 -4.75 -27.82 -9.01
C PRO A 50 -6.26 -28.02 -9.20
N HIS A 51 -6.97 -27.02 -9.71
CA HIS A 51 -8.35 -27.09 -10.19
C HIS A 51 -8.60 -26.07 -11.30
N THR A 52 -9.68 -26.28 -12.05
CA THR A 52 -10.09 -25.41 -13.15
C THR A 52 -11.20 -24.44 -12.73
N LYS A 53 -11.47 -23.45 -13.56
CA LYS A 53 -12.58 -22.51 -13.39
C LYS A 53 -13.94 -23.21 -13.38
N GLU A 54 -14.12 -24.20 -14.24
CA GLU A 54 -15.34 -25.00 -14.33
C GLU A 54 -15.57 -25.81 -13.04
N GLN A 55 -14.52 -26.25 -12.38
CA GLN A 55 -14.62 -26.94 -11.09
C GLN A 55 -15.08 -26.00 -9.97
N LEU A 56 -14.64 -24.73 -9.99
CA LEU A 56 -15.12 -23.70 -9.07
C LEU A 56 -16.62 -23.41 -9.33
N GLU A 57 -17.04 -23.25 -10.59
CA GLU A 57 -18.44 -23.03 -10.96
C GLU A 57 -19.33 -24.19 -10.54
N LYS A 58 -18.92 -25.44 -10.84
CA LYS A 58 -19.64 -26.65 -10.38
C LYS A 58 -19.76 -26.70 -8.85
N LYS A 59 -18.72 -26.26 -8.12
CA LYS A 59 -18.75 -26.21 -6.66
C LYS A 59 -19.72 -25.14 -6.16
N LEU A 60 -19.77 -23.97 -6.78
CA LEU A 60 -20.73 -22.89 -6.49
C LEU A 60 -22.17 -23.35 -6.68
N VAL A 61 -22.48 -23.92 -7.85
CA VAL A 61 -23.80 -24.46 -8.18
C VAL A 61 -24.26 -25.49 -7.15
N ARG A 62 -23.39 -26.43 -6.79
CA ARG A 62 -23.67 -27.44 -5.75
C ARG A 62 -23.90 -26.82 -4.37
N GLN A 63 -23.06 -25.85 -3.97
CA GLN A 63 -23.16 -25.19 -2.65
C GLN A 63 -24.45 -24.37 -2.53
N LEU A 64 -24.89 -23.77 -3.62
CA LEU A 64 -26.12 -22.99 -3.69
C LEU A 64 -27.36 -23.85 -3.94
N HIS A 65 -27.21 -25.14 -4.32
CA HIS A 65 -28.29 -26.05 -4.73
C HIS A 65 -29.18 -25.45 -5.82
N ILE A 66 -28.54 -24.89 -6.84
CA ILE A 66 -29.19 -24.29 -8.02
C ILE A 66 -28.84 -25.09 -9.28
N ARG A 67 -29.57 -24.85 -10.35
CA ARG A 67 -29.21 -25.36 -11.68
C ARG A 67 -28.12 -24.46 -12.30
N PRO A 68 -27.24 -25.01 -13.16
CA PRO A 68 -26.17 -24.22 -13.80
C PRO A 68 -26.66 -22.93 -14.50
N GLU A 69 -27.77 -22.98 -15.15
CA GLU A 69 -28.40 -21.86 -15.87
C GLU A 69 -29.00 -20.76 -14.96
N GLU A 70 -29.06 -21.01 -13.66
CA GLU A 70 -29.49 -20.04 -12.67
C GLU A 70 -28.33 -19.18 -12.13
N LEU A 71 -27.06 -19.60 -12.34
CA LEU A 71 -25.87 -18.82 -12.05
C LEU A 71 -25.66 -17.80 -13.18
N ILE A 72 -25.91 -16.51 -12.93
CA ILE A 72 -25.76 -15.44 -13.92
C ILE A 72 -24.31 -15.01 -14.04
N SER A 73 -23.67 -14.71 -12.90
CA SER A 73 -22.27 -14.31 -12.84
C SER A 73 -21.70 -14.52 -11.43
N TYR A 74 -20.39 -14.51 -11.33
CA TYR A 74 -19.73 -14.51 -10.04
C TYR A 74 -18.42 -13.71 -10.06
N GLN A 75 -18.02 -13.24 -8.89
CA GLN A 75 -16.76 -12.54 -8.69
C GLN A 75 -16.04 -13.12 -7.47
N ILE A 76 -14.77 -13.51 -7.65
CA ILE A 76 -13.93 -13.95 -6.54
C ILE A 76 -13.59 -12.72 -5.70
N ARG A 77 -13.88 -12.77 -4.40
CA ARG A 77 -13.58 -11.72 -3.42
C ARG A 77 -12.38 -12.04 -2.55
N ARG A 78 -12.15 -13.32 -2.36
CA ARG A 78 -11.00 -13.79 -1.59
C ARG A 78 -10.59 -15.18 -2.05
N GLN A 79 -9.28 -15.36 -2.20
CA GLN A 79 -8.62 -16.65 -2.38
C GLN A 79 -7.53 -16.77 -1.32
N SER A 80 -7.60 -17.82 -0.53
CA SER A 80 -6.59 -18.13 0.49
C SER A 80 -6.12 -19.59 0.36
N LEU A 81 -4.87 -19.82 0.67
CA LEU A 81 -4.29 -21.17 0.67
C LEU A 81 -4.48 -21.82 2.03
N ASP A 82 -5.03 -23.02 2.06
CA ASP A 82 -5.12 -23.88 3.24
C ASP A 82 -4.10 -25.03 3.13
N ALA A 83 -2.98 -24.89 3.86
CA ALA A 83 -1.89 -25.85 3.92
C ALA A 83 -1.78 -26.53 5.30
N ARG A 84 -2.87 -26.63 6.06
CA ARG A 84 -2.86 -27.21 7.41
C ARG A 84 -2.72 -28.73 7.40
N LYS A 85 -3.13 -29.40 6.31
CA LYS A 85 -3.08 -30.86 6.15
C LYS A 85 -2.10 -31.27 5.04
N LYS A 86 -0.83 -30.92 5.22
CA LYS A 86 0.23 -31.28 4.26
C LYS A 86 0.30 -32.81 4.03
N PRO A 87 0.55 -33.25 2.81
CA PRO A 87 0.78 -32.50 1.57
C PRO A 87 -0.52 -32.12 0.82
N GLU A 88 -1.70 -32.37 1.39
CA GLU A 88 -2.99 -31.99 0.79
C GLU A 88 -3.22 -30.50 0.92
N LEU A 89 -3.20 -29.80 -0.21
CA LEU A 89 -3.33 -28.35 -0.28
C LEU A 89 -4.65 -27.97 -0.96
N PHE A 90 -5.26 -26.90 -0.45
CA PHE A 90 -6.53 -26.42 -0.97
C PHE A 90 -6.53 -24.90 -1.14
N TYR A 91 -7.21 -24.41 -2.16
CA TYR A 91 -7.67 -23.04 -2.16
C TYR A 91 -9.05 -22.92 -1.51
N VAL A 92 -9.20 -21.90 -0.67
CA VAL A 92 -10.47 -21.55 -0.01
C VAL A 92 -10.92 -20.20 -0.56
N TYR A 93 -12.10 -20.20 -1.16
CA TYR A 93 -12.66 -19.02 -1.82
C TYR A 93 -13.78 -18.39 -1.01
N THR A 94 -13.91 -17.07 -1.15
CA THR A 94 -15.12 -16.32 -0.90
C THR A 94 -15.53 -15.68 -2.23
N VAL A 95 -16.76 -15.90 -2.65
CA VAL A 95 -17.24 -15.52 -3.98
C VAL A 95 -18.59 -14.81 -3.85
N ASP A 96 -18.73 -13.68 -4.51
CA ASP A 96 -20.01 -13.00 -4.66
C ASP A 96 -20.65 -13.50 -5.95
N VAL A 97 -21.91 -13.86 -5.87
CA VAL A 97 -22.66 -14.46 -6.97
C VAL A 97 -23.96 -13.70 -7.24
N LYS A 98 -24.30 -13.59 -8.51
CA LYS A 98 -25.59 -13.13 -8.98
C LYS A 98 -26.36 -14.33 -9.55
N VAL A 99 -27.57 -14.57 -9.04
CA VAL A 99 -28.42 -15.71 -9.44
C VAL A 99 -29.82 -15.27 -9.76
N LYS A 100 -30.59 -16.07 -10.49
CA LYS A 100 -31.94 -15.70 -10.95
C LYS A 100 -32.97 -15.45 -9.81
N ASN A 101 -32.85 -16.14 -8.67
CA ASN A 101 -33.83 -16.10 -7.58
C ASN A 101 -33.18 -15.88 -6.20
N GLU A 102 -32.49 -14.75 -6.00
CA GLU A 102 -31.71 -14.44 -4.79
C GLU A 102 -32.55 -14.47 -3.51
N ALA A 103 -33.74 -13.86 -3.52
CA ALA A 103 -34.60 -13.77 -2.34
C ALA A 103 -35.04 -15.15 -1.82
N MET A 104 -35.27 -16.10 -2.72
CA MET A 104 -35.65 -17.47 -2.35
C MET A 104 -34.47 -18.23 -1.73
N LEU A 105 -33.27 -18.06 -2.29
CA LEU A 105 -32.06 -18.69 -1.75
C LEU A 105 -31.72 -18.18 -0.34
N LEU A 106 -31.88 -16.90 -0.09
CA LEU A 106 -31.59 -16.29 1.22
C LEU A 106 -32.55 -16.74 2.32
N LYS A 107 -33.84 -16.99 1.97
CA LYS A 107 -34.82 -17.52 2.92
C LYS A 107 -34.50 -18.93 3.39
N HIS A 108 -34.00 -19.78 2.51
CA HIS A 108 -33.74 -21.19 2.81
C HIS A 108 -32.35 -21.46 3.42
N LYS A 109 -31.44 -20.49 3.42
CA LYS A 109 -30.03 -20.70 3.81
C LYS A 109 -29.52 -19.83 4.96
N LYS A 110 -30.40 -19.36 5.85
CA LYS A 110 -29.96 -18.68 7.09
C LYS A 110 -29.08 -19.60 7.92
N GLY A 111 -27.85 -19.14 8.21
CA GLY A 111 -26.87 -19.88 9.04
C GLY A 111 -25.86 -20.74 8.28
N SER A 112 -25.91 -20.78 6.95
CA SER A 112 -24.89 -21.40 6.11
C SER A 112 -23.79 -20.40 5.72
N ASN A 113 -22.74 -20.87 5.02
CA ASN A 113 -21.68 -20.00 4.44
C ASN A 113 -22.20 -19.10 3.29
N VAL A 114 -23.46 -18.74 3.33
CA VAL A 114 -24.19 -17.93 2.34
C VAL A 114 -24.79 -16.73 3.06
N SER A 115 -24.49 -15.53 2.62
CA SER A 115 -25.00 -14.28 3.21
C SER A 115 -25.36 -13.28 2.12
N HIS A 116 -26.32 -12.44 2.42
CA HIS A 116 -26.60 -11.24 1.60
C HIS A 116 -25.55 -10.18 1.87
N ILE A 117 -25.13 -9.48 0.82
CA ILE A 117 -24.22 -8.35 0.93
C ILE A 117 -24.70 -7.15 0.11
N GLU A 118 -24.39 -5.98 0.65
CA GLU A 118 -24.46 -4.71 -0.05
C GLU A 118 -23.03 -4.24 -0.35
N GLU A 119 -22.73 -3.98 -1.60
CA GLU A 119 -21.44 -3.39 -1.95
C GLU A 119 -21.50 -1.88 -1.75
N ARG A 120 -20.56 -1.36 -0.96
CA ARG A 120 -20.39 0.07 -0.73
C ARG A 120 -19.04 0.50 -1.31
N PRO A 121 -19.02 1.00 -2.55
CA PRO A 121 -17.79 1.54 -3.13
C PRO A 121 -17.34 2.78 -2.35
N TYR A 122 -16.03 3.03 -2.39
CA TYR A 122 -15.48 4.26 -1.83
C TYR A 122 -16.04 5.48 -2.59
N GLN A 123 -16.54 6.43 -1.82
CA GLN A 123 -16.98 7.73 -2.33
C GLN A 123 -16.05 8.81 -1.82
N VAL A 124 -15.59 9.67 -2.72
CA VAL A 124 -14.84 10.85 -2.35
C VAL A 124 -15.78 11.78 -1.58
N PRO A 125 -15.34 12.37 -0.46
CA PRO A 125 -16.15 13.34 0.27
C PRO A 125 -16.58 14.50 -0.62
N PRO A 126 -17.76 15.10 -0.41
CA PRO A 126 -18.21 16.26 -1.18
C PRO A 126 -17.25 17.45 -1.01
N HIS A 127 -17.16 18.25 -2.03
CA HIS A 127 -16.33 19.46 -2.03
C HIS A 127 -16.83 20.46 -0.98
N GLY A 128 -15.89 21.19 -0.36
CA GLY A 128 -16.20 22.37 0.44
C GLY A 128 -16.66 23.54 -0.42
N THR A 129 -17.16 24.58 0.21
CA THR A 129 -17.64 25.81 -0.44
C THR A 129 -16.56 26.88 -0.57
N GLU A 130 -15.46 26.74 0.16
CA GLU A 130 -14.34 27.69 0.13
C GLU A 130 -13.49 27.53 -1.13
N LYS A 131 -13.15 28.65 -1.76
CA LYS A 131 -12.24 28.66 -2.90
C LYS A 131 -10.81 28.52 -2.42
N LEU A 132 -10.06 27.59 -3.04
CA LEU A 132 -8.63 27.48 -2.79
C LEU A 132 -7.88 28.66 -3.40
N ASN A 133 -6.96 29.21 -2.64
CA ASN A 133 -6.05 30.24 -3.12
C ASN A 133 -4.83 29.57 -3.80
N GLY A 134 -4.98 29.24 -5.07
CA GLY A 134 -3.97 28.54 -5.83
C GLY A 134 -4.18 27.03 -5.94
N ARG A 135 -3.18 26.33 -6.43
CA ARG A 135 -3.17 24.87 -6.57
C ARG A 135 -2.86 24.21 -5.23
N PRO A 136 -3.47 23.08 -4.88
CA PRO A 136 -2.94 22.24 -3.81
C PRO A 136 -1.53 21.77 -4.17
N VAL A 137 -0.58 21.92 -3.24
CA VAL A 137 0.80 21.46 -3.41
C VAL A 137 1.00 20.21 -2.59
N ILE A 138 1.52 19.16 -3.21
CA ILE A 138 1.81 17.87 -2.56
C ILE A 138 3.33 17.70 -2.56
N VAL A 139 3.89 17.54 -1.36
CA VAL A 139 5.32 17.34 -1.14
C VAL A 139 5.62 15.86 -0.99
N GLY A 140 6.27 15.29 -1.98
CA GLY A 140 6.57 13.86 -2.11
C GLY A 140 5.62 13.12 -3.05
N SER A 141 6.18 12.31 -3.94
CA SER A 141 5.47 11.47 -4.90
C SER A 141 5.49 9.98 -4.55
N GLY A 142 5.62 9.66 -3.28
CA GLY A 142 5.41 8.31 -2.76
C GLY A 142 3.94 7.89 -2.89
N PRO A 143 3.56 6.67 -2.43
CA PRO A 143 2.19 6.18 -2.57
C PRO A 143 1.13 7.14 -2.05
N ALA A 144 1.34 7.76 -0.88
CA ALA A 144 0.41 8.74 -0.31
C ALA A 144 0.25 9.97 -1.21
N GLY A 145 1.37 10.55 -1.67
CA GLY A 145 1.35 11.72 -2.55
C GLY A 145 0.72 11.44 -3.91
N LEU A 146 1.03 10.28 -4.53
CA LEU A 146 0.44 9.87 -5.81
C LEU A 146 -1.08 9.67 -5.71
N PHE A 147 -1.57 8.99 -4.66
CA PHE A 147 -3.01 8.82 -4.47
C PHE A 147 -3.71 10.14 -4.12
N CYS A 148 -3.09 11.00 -3.30
CA CYS A 148 -3.58 12.35 -3.03
C CYS A 148 -3.70 13.15 -4.33
N ALA A 149 -2.64 13.19 -5.15
CA ALA A 149 -2.63 13.87 -6.43
C ALA A 149 -3.69 13.30 -7.40
N TYR A 150 -3.81 11.97 -7.46
CA TYR A 150 -4.77 11.32 -8.34
C TYR A 150 -6.22 11.65 -7.97
N VAL A 151 -6.58 11.57 -6.68
CA VAL A 151 -7.93 11.92 -6.21
C VAL A 151 -8.20 13.40 -6.46
N LEU A 152 -7.31 14.30 -6.05
CA LEU A 152 -7.48 15.73 -6.29
C LEU A 152 -7.59 16.09 -7.78
N ALA A 153 -6.80 15.46 -8.64
CA ALA A 153 -6.87 15.67 -10.08
C ALA A 153 -8.20 15.19 -10.66
N LYS A 154 -8.72 14.04 -10.22
CA LYS A 154 -10.06 13.54 -10.59
C LYS A 154 -11.17 14.50 -10.21
N GLU A 155 -11.03 15.15 -9.06
CA GLU A 155 -11.98 16.15 -8.55
C GLU A 155 -11.73 17.57 -9.13
N GLY A 156 -10.82 17.72 -10.10
CA GLY A 156 -10.59 18.98 -10.83
C GLY A 156 -9.70 20.00 -10.15
N TYR A 157 -9.05 19.68 -9.03
CA TYR A 157 -8.20 20.62 -8.26
C TYR A 157 -6.84 20.95 -8.90
N ARG A 158 -6.39 20.20 -9.90
CA ARG A 158 -5.12 20.42 -10.62
C ARG A 158 -3.90 20.54 -9.70
N PRO A 159 -3.57 19.53 -8.88
CA PRO A 159 -2.49 19.61 -7.90
C PRO A 159 -1.12 19.81 -8.55
N LEU A 160 -0.18 20.38 -7.78
CA LEU A 160 1.25 20.39 -8.08
C LEU A 160 1.95 19.39 -7.14
N VAL A 161 2.68 18.44 -7.69
CA VAL A 161 3.49 17.49 -6.92
C VAL A 161 4.95 17.90 -6.99
N LEU A 162 5.57 18.11 -5.84
CA LEU A 162 7.01 18.38 -5.68
C LEU A 162 7.70 17.12 -5.21
N GLU A 163 8.66 16.63 -5.98
CA GLU A 163 9.46 15.44 -5.63
C GLU A 163 10.94 15.80 -5.64
N ARG A 164 11.65 15.48 -4.54
CA ARG A 164 13.10 15.75 -4.45
C ARG A 164 13.92 14.94 -5.44
N GLY A 165 13.52 13.68 -5.66
CA GLY A 165 14.21 12.77 -6.57
C GLY A 165 13.74 12.87 -8.00
N ALA A 166 14.21 11.92 -8.81
CA ALA A 166 13.88 11.81 -10.22
C ALA A 166 12.52 11.12 -10.45
N ASP A 167 12.00 11.22 -11.68
CA ASP A 167 10.94 10.35 -12.18
C ASP A 167 11.37 8.88 -12.12
N VAL A 168 10.38 7.98 -12.20
CA VAL A 168 10.61 6.56 -11.95
C VAL A 168 11.55 5.90 -12.95
N GLU A 169 11.65 6.39 -14.18
CA GLU A 169 12.55 5.90 -15.22
C GLU A 169 14.00 6.27 -14.91
N LYS A 170 14.26 7.55 -14.65
CA LYS A 170 15.60 8.03 -14.29
C LYS A 170 16.04 7.46 -12.93
N ARG A 171 15.11 7.43 -11.96
CA ARG A 171 15.36 6.84 -10.66
C ARG A 171 15.78 5.36 -10.74
N LYS A 172 15.17 4.58 -11.64
CA LYS A 172 15.59 3.19 -11.87
C LYS A 172 17.07 3.13 -12.25
N SER A 173 17.51 3.98 -13.18
CA SER A 173 18.91 4.07 -13.58
C SER A 173 19.83 4.50 -12.42
N ASP A 174 19.41 5.45 -11.59
CA ASP A 174 20.17 5.90 -10.41
C ASP A 174 20.36 4.77 -9.39
N VAL A 175 19.30 3.99 -9.15
CA VAL A 175 19.33 2.84 -8.24
C VAL A 175 20.22 1.71 -8.78
N GLU A 176 20.12 1.38 -10.06
CA GLU A 176 20.95 0.37 -10.70
C GLU A 176 22.43 0.79 -10.66
N HIS A 177 22.73 2.04 -10.98
CA HIS A 177 24.09 2.60 -10.88
C HIS A 177 24.66 2.49 -9.45
N PHE A 178 23.84 2.82 -8.44
CA PHE A 178 24.25 2.68 -7.05
C PHE A 178 24.56 1.22 -6.67
N TRP A 179 23.75 0.27 -7.12
CA TRP A 179 23.98 -1.14 -6.82
C TRP A 179 25.21 -1.72 -7.53
N GLU A 180 25.56 -1.20 -8.71
CA GLU A 180 26.73 -1.62 -9.48
C GLU A 180 28.05 -0.99 -8.99
N THR A 181 28.01 0.29 -8.63
CA THR A 181 29.22 1.08 -8.36
C THR A 181 29.44 1.44 -6.90
N GLY A 182 28.38 1.36 -6.07
CA GLY A 182 28.39 1.87 -4.70
C GLY A 182 28.26 3.39 -4.59
N VAL A 183 28.14 4.13 -5.70
CA VAL A 183 28.02 5.60 -5.71
C VAL A 183 26.55 5.98 -5.49
N LEU A 184 26.24 6.53 -4.32
CA LEU A 184 24.88 6.92 -3.94
C LEU A 184 24.52 8.30 -4.49
N ASN A 185 23.33 8.41 -5.10
CA ASN A 185 22.68 9.71 -5.30
C ASN A 185 21.79 9.99 -4.09
N PRO A 186 22.10 10.99 -3.24
CA PRO A 186 21.35 11.25 -2.00
C PRO A 186 19.90 11.71 -2.26
N ASP A 187 19.61 12.30 -3.41
CA ASP A 187 18.30 12.83 -3.75
C ASP A 187 17.43 11.85 -4.57
N SER A 188 18.06 10.89 -5.27
CA SER A 188 17.37 9.91 -6.10
C SER A 188 17.90 8.49 -5.87
N ASN A 189 17.20 7.68 -5.09
CA ASN A 189 17.67 6.37 -4.63
C ASN A 189 16.51 5.43 -4.31
N VAL A 190 16.73 4.33 -3.58
CA VAL A 190 15.68 3.37 -3.20
C VAL A 190 14.60 3.99 -2.28
N GLN A 191 14.87 5.09 -1.60
CA GLN A 191 13.92 5.74 -0.70
C GLN A 191 13.31 7.02 -1.27
N PHE A 192 14.05 7.77 -2.06
CA PHE A 192 13.63 9.05 -2.66
C PHE A 192 13.43 8.93 -4.17
N GLY A 193 12.47 9.68 -4.68
CA GLY A 193 12.05 9.70 -6.06
C GLY A 193 10.64 9.15 -6.26
N GLU A 194 10.15 9.26 -7.48
CA GLU A 194 8.77 8.94 -7.83
C GLU A 194 8.39 7.51 -7.45
N GLY A 195 7.21 7.36 -6.82
CA GLY A 195 6.69 6.10 -6.31
C GLY A 195 7.18 5.74 -4.90
N GLY A 196 8.16 6.48 -4.34
CA GLY A 196 8.68 6.28 -2.98
C GLY A 196 9.39 4.92 -2.80
N ALA A 197 9.72 4.57 -1.56
CA ALA A 197 10.46 3.35 -1.23
C ALA A 197 9.75 2.04 -1.63
N GLY A 198 8.43 2.08 -1.82
CA GLY A 198 7.64 0.92 -2.23
C GLY A 198 7.94 0.43 -3.64
N THR A 199 8.39 1.31 -4.55
CA THR A 199 8.67 0.97 -5.94
C THR A 199 9.81 -0.05 -6.10
N PHE A 200 10.85 0.05 -5.27
CA PHE A 200 11.99 -0.87 -5.25
C PHE A 200 11.92 -1.81 -4.03
N SER A 201 10.79 -2.50 -3.90
CA SER A 201 10.52 -3.46 -2.83
C SER A 201 9.79 -4.69 -3.38
N ASP A 202 9.26 -5.53 -2.50
CA ASP A 202 8.46 -6.69 -2.91
C ASP A 202 7.06 -6.29 -3.47
N GLY A 203 6.61 -5.05 -3.28
CA GLY A 203 5.29 -4.63 -3.75
C GLY A 203 4.11 -5.32 -3.06
N LYS A 204 4.28 -5.71 -1.80
CA LYS A 204 3.19 -6.26 -0.98
C LYS A 204 2.15 -5.22 -0.67
N LEU A 205 0.88 -5.62 -0.81
CA LEU A 205 -0.28 -4.78 -0.52
C LEU A 205 -1.07 -5.26 0.70
N ASN A 206 -0.39 -5.96 1.61
CA ASN A 206 -1.02 -6.50 2.82
C ASN A 206 -1.32 -5.38 3.82
N THR A 207 -2.53 -5.35 4.34
CA THR A 207 -2.94 -4.46 5.43
C THR A 207 -3.74 -5.22 6.48
N LEU A 208 -3.62 -4.81 7.74
CA LEU A 208 -4.47 -5.25 8.84
C LEU A 208 -5.61 -4.28 9.14
N VAL A 209 -5.68 -3.17 8.41
CA VAL A 209 -6.73 -2.16 8.57
C VAL A 209 -8.07 -2.74 8.14
N LYS A 210 -9.07 -2.66 9.04
CA LYS A 210 -10.46 -2.99 8.73
C LYS A 210 -11.08 -1.81 7.99
N ASP A 211 -11.09 -1.88 6.68
CA ASP A 211 -11.62 -0.83 5.82
C ASP A 211 -13.15 -0.93 5.71
N LYS A 212 -13.84 -0.07 6.43
CA LYS A 212 -15.31 0.04 6.39
C LYS A 212 -15.81 0.92 5.24
N ASN A 213 -14.93 1.72 4.63
CA ASN A 213 -15.28 2.76 3.65
C ASN A 213 -14.87 2.40 2.22
N GLY A 214 -14.34 1.21 1.97
CA GLY A 214 -13.93 0.76 0.64
C GLY A 214 -12.62 1.38 0.11
N ARG A 215 -11.83 2.07 0.94
CA ARG A 215 -10.58 2.73 0.53
C ARG A 215 -9.53 1.75 0.04
N ASN A 216 -9.34 0.64 0.75
CA ASN A 216 -8.39 -0.40 0.33
C ASN A 216 -8.78 -0.99 -1.02
N ARG A 217 -10.07 -1.21 -1.24
CA ARG A 217 -10.58 -1.69 -2.51
C ARG A 217 -10.33 -0.70 -3.63
N PHE A 218 -10.58 0.58 -3.40
CA PHE A 218 -10.30 1.67 -4.33
C PHE A 218 -8.82 1.73 -4.74
N VAL A 219 -7.90 1.56 -3.77
CA VAL A 219 -6.45 1.51 -4.04
C VAL A 219 -6.09 0.34 -4.94
N LEU A 220 -6.58 -0.87 -4.64
CA LEU A 220 -6.31 -2.07 -5.45
C LEU A 220 -6.88 -1.93 -6.87
N GLU A 221 -8.11 -1.46 -7.01
CA GLU A 221 -8.75 -1.20 -8.31
C GLU A 221 -8.00 -0.13 -9.12
N THR A 222 -7.47 0.88 -8.44
CA THR A 222 -6.62 1.89 -9.08
C THR A 222 -5.32 1.26 -9.62
N PHE A 223 -4.66 0.40 -8.85
CA PHE A 223 -3.48 -0.31 -9.36
C PHE A 223 -3.80 -1.21 -10.55
N VAL A 224 -4.92 -1.94 -10.51
CA VAL A 224 -5.37 -2.75 -11.66
C VAL A 224 -5.66 -1.86 -12.88
N LYS A 225 -6.36 -0.74 -12.70
CA LYS A 225 -6.60 0.24 -13.77
C LYS A 225 -5.30 0.67 -14.47
N PHE A 226 -4.21 0.81 -13.72
CA PHE A 226 -2.92 1.24 -14.24
C PHE A 226 -1.97 0.09 -14.61
N GLY A 227 -2.43 -1.17 -14.56
CA GLY A 227 -1.75 -2.32 -15.15
C GLY A 227 -1.21 -3.36 -14.19
N ALA A 228 -1.59 -3.33 -12.92
CA ALA A 228 -1.39 -4.46 -12.03
C ALA A 228 -2.33 -5.62 -12.42
N ALA A 229 -1.96 -6.85 -12.08
CA ALA A 229 -2.77 -8.03 -12.33
C ALA A 229 -4.08 -8.00 -11.52
N GLU A 230 -5.18 -8.50 -12.09
CA GLU A 230 -6.50 -8.49 -11.43
C GLU A 230 -6.56 -9.36 -10.18
N ASP A 231 -5.67 -10.34 -10.04
CA ASP A 231 -5.64 -11.25 -8.90
C ASP A 231 -5.34 -10.54 -7.57
N ILE A 232 -4.68 -9.37 -7.60
CA ILE A 232 -4.46 -8.55 -6.39
C ILE A 232 -5.77 -8.15 -5.71
N LEU A 233 -6.89 -8.15 -6.44
CA LEU A 233 -8.22 -7.82 -5.92
C LEU A 233 -8.80 -8.88 -4.98
N TYR A 234 -8.28 -10.11 -5.03
CA TYR A 234 -8.85 -11.22 -4.28
C TYR A 234 -7.85 -12.16 -3.60
N VAL A 235 -6.60 -12.19 -4.02
CA VAL A 235 -5.57 -13.01 -3.36
C VAL A 235 -5.30 -12.47 -1.96
N GLN A 236 -5.25 -13.34 -0.96
CA GLN A 236 -5.11 -12.93 0.46
C GLN A 236 -3.81 -12.18 0.77
N LYS A 237 -2.74 -12.44 0.00
CA LYS A 237 -1.45 -11.76 0.14
C LYS A 237 -1.07 -11.17 -1.23
N PRO A 238 -1.72 -10.07 -1.64
CA PRO A 238 -1.50 -9.49 -2.95
C PRO A 238 -0.08 -8.93 -3.06
N HIS A 239 0.47 -9.06 -4.26
CA HIS A 239 1.83 -8.70 -4.61
C HIS A 239 1.87 -8.18 -6.03
N ILE A 240 2.61 -7.11 -6.29
CA ILE A 240 2.74 -6.55 -7.64
C ILE A 240 4.12 -6.81 -8.22
N GLY A 241 5.19 -6.62 -7.44
CA GLY A 241 6.58 -6.67 -7.91
C GLY A 241 7.08 -5.35 -8.47
N THR A 242 8.38 -5.13 -8.37
CA THR A 242 9.04 -3.89 -8.78
C THR A 242 8.86 -3.58 -10.26
N ASP A 243 8.96 -4.58 -11.13
CA ASP A 243 8.86 -4.47 -12.59
C ASP A 243 7.50 -3.97 -13.07
N ILE A 244 6.43 -4.31 -12.36
CA ILE A 244 5.07 -3.84 -12.65
C ILE A 244 4.80 -2.50 -11.97
N LEU A 245 5.28 -2.31 -10.72
CA LEU A 245 5.08 -1.06 -9.98
C LEU A 245 5.64 0.16 -10.71
N ILE A 246 6.82 0.05 -11.32
CA ILE A 246 7.41 1.11 -12.15
C ILE A 246 6.43 1.55 -13.25
N LYS A 247 5.81 0.59 -13.94
CA LYS A 247 4.83 0.88 -15.01
C LYS A 247 3.54 1.49 -14.47
N VAL A 248 3.07 1.01 -13.33
CA VAL A 248 1.86 1.52 -12.67
C VAL A 248 2.06 2.96 -12.22
N VAL A 249 3.17 3.26 -11.55
CA VAL A 249 3.53 4.60 -11.06
C VAL A 249 3.61 5.59 -12.22
N ARG A 250 4.30 5.24 -13.31
CA ARG A 250 4.36 6.07 -14.52
C ARG A 250 2.98 6.38 -15.08
N LYS A 251 2.13 5.36 -15.27
CA LYS A 251 0.77 5.57 -15.79
C LYS A 251 -0.10 6.40 -14.87
N MET A 252 0.08 6.29 -13.54
CA MET A 252 -0.61 7.17 -12.60
C MET A 252 -0.19 8.62 -12.79
N ARG A 253 1.11 8.91 -12.93
CA ARG A 253 1.62 10.26 -13.26
C ARG A 253 1.02 10.77 -14.57
N GLU A 254 1.07 9.97 -15.64
CA GLU A 254 0.52 10.33 -16.95
C GLU A 254 -0.96 10.72 -16.85
N GLU A 255 -1.75 9.97 -16.09
CA GLU A 255 -3.16 10.27 -15.88
C GLU A 255 -3.37 11.56 -15.05
N ILE A 256 -2.58 11.79 -13.99
CA ILE A 256 -2.62 13.02 -13.20
C ILE A 256 -2.30 14.23 -14.08
N LEU A 257 -1.28 14.13 -14.95
CA LEU A 257 -0.92 15.17 -15.91
C LEU A 257 -2.06 15.43 -16.90
N ARG A 258 -2.67 14.38 -17.46
CA ARG A 258 -3.82 14.47 -18.35
C ARG A 258 -5.01 15.20 -17.70
N LEU A 259 -5.21 15.01 -16.42
CA LEU A 259 -6.26 15.68 -15.63
C LEU A 259 -5.89 17.11 -15.20
N GLY A 260 -4.74 17.64 -15.64
CA GLY A 260 -4.30 19.02 -15.39
C GLY A 260 -3.44 19.20 -14.14
N GLY A 261 -3.05 18.12 -13.47
CA GLY A 261 -2.00 18.14 -12.44
C GLY A 261 -0.64 18.46 -13.02
N LYS A 262 0.35 18.74 -12.18
CA LYS A 262 1.74 18.99 -12.55
C LYS A 262 2.68 18.23 -11.62
N PHE A 263 3.84 17.83 -12.15
CA PHE A 263 4.97 17.28 -11.38
C PHE A 263 6.20 18.15 -11.57
N SER A 264 6.92 18.38 -10.48
CA SER A 264 8.26 18.98 -10.49
C SER A 264 9.19 18.02 -9.78
N PHE A 265 10.07 17.39 -10.54
CA PHE A 265 11.13 16.51 -10.02
C PHE A 265 12.37 17.34 -9.66
N HIS A 266 13.30 16.79 -8.90
CA HIS A 266 14.47 17.48 -8.36
C HIS A 266 14.07 18.76 -7.59
N SER A 267 12.93 18.72 -6.90
CA SER A 267 12.31 19.85 -6.22
C SER A 267 12.15 19.51 -4.73
N GLN A 268 13.21 19.75 -3.97
CA GLN A 268 13.24 19.54 -2.53
C GLN A 268 12.65 20.75 -1.80
N VAL A 269 11.61 20.52 -0.99
CA VAL A 269 11.10 21.57 -0.09
C VAL A 269 12.07 21.71 1.08
N THR A 270 12.68 22.89 1.17
CA THR A 270 13.75 23.22 2.13
C THR A 270 13.27 24.09 3.31
N ASP A 271 12.19 24.89 3.10
CA ASP A 271 11.60 25.68 4.17
C ASP A 271 10.12 26.01 3.94
N LEU A 272 9.47 26.52 5.00
CA LEU A 272 8.10 27.05 5.00
C LEU A 272 8.14 28.55 5.24
N LEU A 273 7.65 29.30 4.26
CA LEU A 273 7.49 30.75 4.36
C LEU A 273 6.03 31.03 4.74
N VAL A 274 5.72 30.87 6.03
CA VAL A 274 4.34 30.84 6.54
C VAL A 274 3.59 32.14 6.27
N GLU A 275 4.22 33.30 6.50
CA GLU A 275 3.60 34.61 6.29
C GLU A 275 3.30 34.88 4.81
N GLN A 276 4.13 34.36 3.91
CA GLN A 276 3.97 34.49 2.45
C GLN A 276 3.06 33.41 1.86
N HIS A 277 2.62 32.44 2.63
CA HIS A 277 1.91 31.24 2.14
C HIS A 277 2.68 30.49 1.05
N CYS A 278 4.01 30.41 1.17
CA CYS A 278 4.90 29.79 0.19
C CYS A 278 5.67 28.62 0.79
N LEU A 279 6.07 27.71 -0.08
CA LEU A 279 7.11 26.71 0.18
C LEU A 279 8.40 27.16 -0.49
N GLN A 280 9.50 27.14 0.23
CA GLN A 280 10.82 27.32 -0.36
C GLN A 280 11.30 25.99 -0.93
N VAL A 281 11.73 26.02 -2.20
CA VAL A 281 12.22 24.85 -2.93
C VAL A 281 13.67 25.07 -3.31
N ASN A 282 14.50 24.05 -3.12
CA ASN A 282 15.94 24.06 -3.42
C ASN A 282 16.69 25.30 -2.85
N GLY A 283 16.20 25.82 -1.73
CA GLY A 283 16.79 26.96 -1.02
C GLY A 283 16.55 28.35 -1.64
N THR A 284 15.98 28.44 -2.82
CA THR A 284 15.87 29.73 -3.54
C THR A 284 14.52 29.99 -4.21
N GLU A 285 13.83 28.97 -4.68
CA GLU A 285 12.56 29.10 -5.39
C GLU A 285 11.40 29.15 -4.38
N GLU A 286 10.46 30.09 -4.59
CA GLU A 286 9.26 30.21 -3.76
C GLU A 286 8.04 29.75 -4.55
N ILE A 287 7.27 28.83 -3.98
CA ILE A 287 6.05 28.29 -4.58
C ILE A 287 4.86 28.62 -3.70
N LEU A 288 3.92 29.39 -4.24
CA LEU A 288 2.67 29.70 -3.55
C LEU A 288 1.85 28.43 -3.29
N ALA A 289 1.48 28.20 -2.05
CA ALA A 289 0.73 27.04 -1.61
C ALA A 289 -0.38 27.43 -0.62
N GLY A 290 -1.59 27.64 -1.12
CA GLY A 290 -2.75 27.84 -0.25
C GLY A 290 -3.06 26.63 0.62
N VAL A 291 -2.78 25.44 0.11
CA VAL A 291 -2.82 24.15 0.84
C VAL A 291 -1.60 23.34 0.46
N ALA A 292 -0.84 22.86 1.47
CA ALA A 292 0.28 21.95 1.29
C ALA A 292 0.02 20.62 2.00
N VAL A 293 0.27 19.51 1.31
CA VAL A 293 0.16 18.15 1.84
C VAL A 293 1.55 17.54 1.89
N PHE A 294 2.06 17.26 3.09
CA PHE A 294 3.36 16.63 3.28
C PHE A 294 3.22 15.12 3.28
N ALA A 295 3.62 14.48 2.18
CA ALA A 295 3.60 13.03 1.96
C ALA A 295 5.05 12.49 1.81
N ILE A 296 5.96 12.96 2.67
CA ILE A 296 7.42 12.83 2.57
C ILE A 296 7.97 11.45 2.95
N GLY A 297 7.12 10.53 3.41
CA GLY A 297 7.57 9.24 3.92
C GLY A 297 8.36 9.35 5.23
N HIS A 298 9.13 8.32 5.57
CA HIS A 298 9.82 8.22 6.85
C HIS A 298 11.31 8.59 6.81
N SER A 299 11.89 8.78 5.63
CA SER A 299 13.34 8.94 5.45
C SER A 299 13.80 10.38 5.25
N ALA A 300 12.89 11.31 5.01
CA ALA A 300 13.19 12.73 4.79
C ALA A 300 13.51 13.46 6.13
N ARG A 301 14.64 13.11 6.74
CA ARG A 301 15.04 13.63 8.06
C ARG A 301 15.22 15.14 8.08
N ASP A 302 15.83 15.68 7.06
CA ASP A 302 15.98 17.12 6.81
C ASP A 302 14.64 17.86 6.79
N THR A 303 13.64 17.30 6.12
CA THR A 303 12.28 17.88 6.11
C THR A 303 11.63 17.77 7.50
N PHE A 304 11.79 16.67 8.23
CA PHE A 304 11.31 16.58 9.62
C PHE A 304 12.02 17.58 10.53
N GLU A 305 13.31 17.81 10.37
CA GLU A 305 14.05 18.83 11.12
C GLU A 305 13.55 20.23 10.79
N MET A 306 13.28 20.51 9.52
CA MET A 306 12.68 21.77 9.08
C MET A 306 11.30 21.98 9.73
N LEU A 307 10.39 20.99 9.65
CA LEU A 307 9.07 21.06 10.28
C LEU A 307 9.18 21.27 11.81
N ASN A 308 10.17 20.65 12.46
CA ASN A 308 10.41 20.84 13.89
C ASN A 308 10.92 22.25 14.22
N ARG A 309 11.76 22.87 13.38
CA ARG A 309 12.17 24.29 13.54
C ARG A 309 10.97 25.23 13.51
N HIS A 310 9.98 24.93 12.68
CA HIS A 310 8.70 25.66 12.64
C HIS A 310 7.74 25.29 13.77
N GLN A 311 8.18 24.52 14.76
CA GLN A 311 7.41 24.12 15.94
C GLN A 311 6.10 23.37 15.60
N LEU A 312 6.05 22.68 14.47
CA LEU A 312 4.88 21.88 14.11
C LEU A 312 4.76 20.69 15.09
N PRO A 313 3.56 20.38 15.60
CA PRO A 313 3.36 19.33 16.58
C PRO A 313 3.79 17.96 16.03
N MET A 314 4.80 17.36 16.63
CA MET A 314 5.25 16.01 16.28
C MET A 314 5.25 15.10 17.50
N ARG A 315 5.00 13.82 17.30
CA ARG A 315 5.01 12.80 18.36
C ARG A 315 6.08 11.75 18.08
N ALA A 316 6.80 11.36 19.11
CA ALA A 316 7.66 10.20 19.04
C ALA A 316 6.85 8.93 18.77
N LYS A 317 7.34 8.08 17.89
CA LYS A 317 6.71 6.81 17.54
C LYS A 317 7.69 5.66 17.70
N SER A 318 7.23 4.54 18.26
CA SER A 318 8.01 3.31 18.34
C SER A 318 8.36 2.82 16.93
N PHE A 319 9.53 2.25 16.78
CA PHE A 319 9.97 1.62 15.54
C PHE A 319 10.64 0.28 15.84
N ALA A 320 10.79 -0.55 14.83
CA ALA A 320 11.47 -1.82 14.91
C ALA A 320 12.86 -1.72 14.28
N VAL A 321 13.82 -2.40 14.90
CA VAL A 321 15.20 -2.53 14.41
C VAL A 321 15.53 -4.01 14.31
N GLY A 322 16.21 -4.40 13.25
CA GLY A 322 16.56 -5.79 13.02
C GLY A 322 17.52 -5.98 11.87
N VAL A 323 17.75 -7.22 11.53
CA VAL A 323 18.60 -7.66 10.42
C VAL A 323 17.78 -8.36 9.35
N ARG A 324 18.29 -8.38 8.14
CA ARG A 324 17.72 -9.18 7.05
C ARG A 324 18.49 -10.47 6.88
N VAL A 325 17.77 -11.56 6.57
CA VAL A 325 18.32 -12.90 6.40
C VAL A 325 17.82 -13.45 5.08
N GLU A 326 18.73 -14.01 4.29
CA GLU A 326 18.39 -14.76 3.10
C GLU A 326 18.55 -16.26 3.35
N HIS A 327 17.66 -17.05 2.76
CA HIS A 327 17.76 -18.50 2.73
C HIS A 327 17.09 -19.08 1.48
N PRO A 328 17.32 -20.35 1.13
CA PRO A 328 16.70 -20.95 -0.05
C PRO A 328 15.18 -20.95 0.04
N GLN A 329 14.50 -20.50 -0.99
CA GLN A 329 13.03 -20.50 -1.07
C GLN A 329 12.46 -21.93 -0.98
N GLU A 330 13.15 -22.92 -1.56
CA GLU A 330 12.77 -24.34 -1.53
C GLU A 330 12.60 -24.87 -0.09
N LEU A 331 13.46 -24.45 0.84
CA LEU A 331 13.37 -24.82 2.26
C LEU A 331 12.02 -24.40 2.85
N ILE A 332 11.55 -23.20 2.49
CA ILE A 332 10.28 -22.67 2.98
C ILE A 332 9.11 -23.33 2.25
N ASP A 333 9.22 -23.55 0.93
CA ASP A 333 8.20 -24.24 0.16
C ASP A 333 7.96 -25.66 0.71
N GLN A 334 9.00 -26.43 0.95
CA GLN A 334 8.89 -27.76 1.54
C GLN A 334 8.32 -27.71 2.97
N SER A 335 8.81 -26.79 3.79
CA SER A 335 8.30 -26.60 5.16
C SER A 335 6.81 -26.24 5.18
N GLN A 336 6.35 -25.37 4.31
CA GLN A 336 4.97 -24.88 4.29
C GLN A 336 4.01 -25.81 3.54
N TYR A 337 4.46 -26.45 2.47
CA TYR A 337 3.61 -27.27 1.58
C TYR A 337 3.78 -28.77 1.77
N GLY A 338 4.87 -29.21 2.41
CA GLY A 338 5.23 -30.64 2.51
C GLY A 338 5.71 -31.25 1.20
N ARG A 339 5.96 -30.41 0.17
CA ARG A 339 6.45 -30.79 -1.17
C ARG A 339 7.05 -29.57 -1.87
N SER A 340 7.78 -29.80 -2.96
CA SER A 340 8.19 -28.73 -3.85
C SER A 340 6.98 -28.04 -4.46
N ARG A 341 7.10 -26.73 -4.68
CA ARG A 341 6.00 -25.80 -5.00
C ARG A 341 5.26 -26.17 -6.30
N GLY A 342 5.96 -26.54 -7.37
CA GLY A 342 5.38 -26.61 -8.70
C GLY A 342 4.98 -25.23 -9.25
N LYS A 343 4.25 -25.21 -10.37
CA LYS A 343 3.77 -23.96 -10.99
C LYS A 343 2.43 -23.47 -10.42
N GLU A 344 1.70 -24.33 -9.77
CA GLU A 344 0.33 -24.11 -9.27
C GLU A 344 0.27 -23.42 -7.89
N LEU A 345 1.40 -23.29 -7.22
CA LEU A 345 1.50 -22.71 -5.88
C LEU A 345 2.34 -21.44 -5.89
N PRO A 346 1.96 -20.42 -5.13
CA PRO A 346 2.80 -19.24 -4.93
C PRO A 346 4.06 -19.61 -4.13
N ALA A 347 5.11 -18.78 -4.22
CA ALA A 347 6.24 -18.90 -3.32
C ALA A 347 5.79 -18.80 -1.86
N ALA A 348 6.17 -19.80 -1.03
CA ALA A 348 5.72 -19.90 0.34
C ALA A 348 6.29 -18.76 1.21
N ALA A 349 5.49 -18.34 2.18
CA ALA A 349 5.88 -17.35 3.17
C ALA A 349 5.64 -17.88 4.58
N TYR A 350 6.40 -17.36 5.54
CA TYR A 350 6.20 -17.68 6.96
C TYR A 350 6.18 -16.40 7.81
N LYS A 351 5.74 -16.52 9.04
CA LYS A 351 5.83 -15.49 10.07
C LYS A 351 6.08 -16.16 11.41
N LEU A 352 7.09 -15.67 12.11
CA LEU A 352 7.42 -16.06 13.48
C LEU A 352 7.26 -14.86 14.39
N THR A 353 6.82 -15.08 15.62
CA THR A 353 6.68 -14.04 16.64
C THR A 353 6.99 -14.64 17.99
N GLU A 354 7.73 -13.91 18.82
CA GLU A 354 8.05 -14.28 20.18
C GLU A 354 8.03 -13.05 21.10
N ASN A 355 7.61 -13.24 22.33
CA ASN A 355 7.70 -12.20 23.36
C ASN A 355 8.85 -12.56 24.32
N LEU A 356 9.81 -11.66 24.42
CA LEU A 356 10.94 -11.83 25.33
C LEU A 356 10.52 -11.59 26.79
N THR A 357 11.30 -12.14 27.73
CA THR A 357 11.05 -11.98 29.16
C THR A 357 11.04 -10.53 29.65
N ASN A 358 11.70 -9.63 28.91
CA ASN A 358 11.72 -8.18 29.18
C ASN A 358 10.51 -7.42 28.59
N GLY A 359 9.50 -8.13 28.05
CA GLY A 359 8.29 -7.57 27.45
C GLY A 359 8.44 -7.06 26.01
N ARG A 360 9.61 -7.20 25.37
CA ARG A 360 9.81 -6.83 23.98
C ARG A 360 9.33 -7.94 23.04
N GLY A 361 8.66 -7.55 21.98
CA GLY A 361 8.30 -8.46 20.89
C GLY A 361 9.42 -8.60 19.88
N VAL A 362 9.77 -9.85 19.53
CA VAL A 362 10.63 -10.18 18.40
C VAL A 362 9.78 -10.85 17.35
N TYR A 363 9.90 -10.43 16.11
CA TYR A 363 9.06 -10.98 15.05
C TYR A 363 9.75 -10.92 13.69
N THR A 364 9.44 -11.89 12.85
CA THR A 364 9.78 -11.82 11.45
C THR A 364 8.78 -10.93 10.72
N PHE A 365 9.30 -10.10 9.84
CA PHE A 365 8.53 -9.05 9.21
C PHE A 365 8.97 -8.87 7.75
N CYS A 366 8.02 -8.50 6.88
CA CYS A 366 8.32 -8.14 5.50
C CYS A 366 9.08 -9.22 4.71
N MET A 367 8.72 -10.50 4.91
CA MET A 367 9.29 -11.58 4.09
C MET A 367 8.98 -11.36 2.61
N CYS A 368 9.99 -11.49 1.75
CA CYS A 368 9.90 -11.40 0.29
C CYS A 368 10.11 -12.78 -0.33
N PRO A 369 9.06 -13.57 -0.54
CA PRO A 369 9.18 -14.87 -1.17
C PRO A 369 9.72 -14.77 -2.59
N GLY A 370 10.76 -15.54 -2.92
CA GLY A 370 11.44 -15.43 -4.22
C GLY A 370 12.22 -14.13 -4.41
N GLY A 371 12.47 -13.38 -3.34
CA GLY A 371 13.19 -12.12 -3.34
C GLY A 371 14.62 -12.22 -2.84
N TYR A 372 15.26 -11.07 -2.70
CA TYR A 372 16.63 -10.92 -2.22
C TYR A 372 16.84 -9.58 -1.52
N VAL A 373 17.90 -9.49 -0.71
CA VAL A 373 18.27 -8.25 -0.01
C VAL A 373 18.92 -7.28 -0.99
N VAL A 374 18.50 -6.02 -0.91
CA VAL A 374 19.08 -4.91 -1.69
C VAL A 374 19.57 -3.82 -0.76
N ASN A 375 20.63 -3.10 -1.16
CA ASN A 375 21.05 -1.89 -0.49
C ASN A 375 20.02 -0.78 -0.74
N ALA A 376 19.40 -0.28 0.33
CA ALA A 376 18.38 0.75 0.34
C ALA A 376 18.84 2.00 1.09
N SER A 377 20.13 2.26 1.14
CA SER A 377 20.70 3.46 1.75
C SER A 377 20.21 4.72 1.04
N SER A 378 20.02 5.80 1.77
CA SER A 378 19.67 7.12 1.28
C SER A 378 20.59 8.23 1.81
N GLU A 379 21.61 7.85 2.57
CA GLU A 379 22.60 8.74 3.14
C GLU A 379 24.00 8.11 3.01
N GLU A 380 24.98 8.93 2.74
CA GLU A 380 26.37 8.50 2.69
C GLU A 380 26.82 7.95 4.04
N HIS A 381 27.68 6.95 4.02
CA HIS A 381 28.22 6.28 5.21
C HIS A 381 27.16 5.68 6.15
N ARG A 382 25.94 5.45 5.65
CA ARG A 382 24.85 4.78 6.39
C ARG A 382 24.38 3.57 5.59
N LEU A 383 24.16 2.46 6.27
CA LEU A 383 23.63 1.26 5.65
C LEU A 383 22.18 1.03 6.07
N ALA A 384 21.32 0.95 5.08
CA ALA A 384 19.97 0.41 5.23
C ALA A 384 19.74 -0.64 4.15
N VAL A 385 19.02 -1.70 4.48
CA VAL A 385 18.72 -2.78 3.55
C VAL A 385 17.23 -3.02 3.45
N ASN A 386 16.78 -3.43 2.28
CA ASN A 386 15.40 -3.79 2.01
C ASN A 386 15.33 -5.12 1.27
N GLY A 387 14.16 -5.76 1.24
CA GLY A 387 13.86 -6.90 0.40
C GLY A 387 13.17 -6.45 -0.87
N MET A 388 13.55 -7.04 -2.01
CA MET A 388 12.94 -6.79 -3.30
C MET A 388 12.61 -8.10 -4.00
N SER A 389 11.52 -8.12 -4.76
CA SER A 389 11.20 -9.22 -5.68
C SER A 389 10.52 -8.70 -6.94
N TYR A 390 10.55 -9.51 -7.99
CA TYR A 390 9.83 -9.27 -9.23
C TYR A 390 8.42 -9.90 -9.19
N SER A 391 7.58 -9.56 -10.15
CA SER A 391 6.19 -10.00 -10.22
C SER A 391 6.04 -11.54 -10.26
N ASP A 392 6.96 -12.23 -10.92
CA ASP A 392 6.96 -13.69 -11.06
C ASP A 392 7.43 -14.44 -9.81
N ARG A 393 8.10 -13.76 -8.86
CA ARG A 393 8.71 -14.37 -7.67
C ARG A 393 9.55 -15.61 -7.99
N ALA A 394 10.21 -15.61 -9.15
CA ALA A 394 10.98 -16.75 -9.63
C ALA A 394 12.34 -16.92 -8.94
N GLY A 395 12.72 -16.01 -8.03
CA GLY A 395 13.97 -16.08 -7.29
C GLY A 395 14.09 -17.36 -6.46
N LYS A 396 15.29 -17.92 -6.43
CA LYS A 396 15.63 -19.14 -5.66
C LYS A 396 15.82 -18.88 -4.17
N LYS A 397 15.93 -17.62 -3.76
CA LYS A 397 16.09 -17.19 -2.38
C LYS A 397 14.79 -16.55 -1.88
N CYS A 398 14.62 -16.49 -0.59
CA CYS A 398 13.64 -15.64 0.07
C CYS A 398 14.36 -14.77 1.09
N GLU A 399 13.87 -13.58 1.27
CA GLU A 399 14.38 -12.60 2.21
C GLU A 399 13.39 -12.41 3.35
N GLN A 400 13.90 -12.33 4.56
CA GLN A 400 13.12 -12.13 5.78
C GLN A 400 13.78 -11.10 6.66
N CYS A 401 13.02 -10.14 7.15
CA CYS A 401 13.45 -9.24 8.20
C CYS A 401 13.12 -9.84 9.58
N GLY A 402 14.09 -9.91 10.46
CA GLY A 402 13.90 -10.20 11.87
C GLY A 402 13.98 -8.89 12.66
N ASP A 403 12.87 -8.46 13.25
CA ASP A 403 12.75 -7.19 13.92
C ASP A 403 12.50 -7.34 15.41
N CYS A 404 13.04 -6.38 16.21
CA CYS A 404 12.77 -6.22 17.61
C CYS A 404 12.13 -4.85 17.85
N ASN A 405 11.06 -4.80 18.64
CA ASN A 405 10.47 -3.52 19.05
C ASN A 405 11.40 -2.74 19.95
N CYS A 406 11.65 -1.48 19.57
CA CYS A 406 12.39 -0.53 20.38
C CYS A 406 11.42 0.37 21.17
N ASP A 407 11.71 0.54 22.46
CA ASP A 407 10.97 1.43 23.33
C ASP A 407 11.28 2.90 22.98
N THR A 408 10.24 3.71 22.83
CA THR A 408 10.36 5.15 22.53
C THR A 408 11.08 5.95 23.63
N GLY A 409 10.98 5.53 24.90
CA GLY A 409 11.52 6.28 26.03
C GLY A 409 13.06 6.37 26.07
N ARG A 410 13.79 5.42 25.45
CA ARG A 410 15.25 5.38 25.48
C ARG A 410 15.95 6.09 24.31
N PHE A 411 15.23 6.41 23.24
CA PHE A 411 15.82 6.94 22.02
C PHE A 411 15.43 8.39 21.73
N TRP A 412 14.67 9.01 22.62
CA TRP A 412 14.14 10.36 22.43
C TRP A 412 15.02 11.40 23.13
N ILE A 413 16.20 11.70 22.60
CA ILE A 413 16.98 12.84 23.10
C ILE A 413 17.38 13.84 22.01
N ARG A 414 17.21 13.58 20.74
CA ARG A 414 17.44 14.58 19.65
C ARG A 414 16.82 14.16 18.32
N GLY A 415 15.52 14.35 18.14
CA GLY A 415 14.89 14.25 16.83
C GLY A 415 15.12 12.93 16.08
N CYS A 416 14.90 12.92 14.79
CA CYS A 416 15.07 11.77 13.89
C CYS A 416 16.49 11.16 13.81
N SER A 417 17.46 11.73 14.51
CA SER A 417 18.86 11.26 14.55
C SER A 417 19.07 9.93 15.30
N CYS A 418 18.04 9.40 15.98
CA CYS A 418 18.20 8.18 16.78
C CYS A 418 18.47 6.92 15.94
N ARG A 419 17.98 6.86 14.69
CA ARG A 419 18.33 5.76 13.76
C ARG A 419 19.83 5.71 13.46
N ASN A 420 20.47 6.86 13.41
CA ASN A 420 21.88 6.95 13.05
C ASN A 420 22.80 6.36 14.10
N ARG A 421 22.45 6.45 15.40
CA ARG A 421 23.29 5.91 16.48
C ARG A 421 23.26 4.39 16.61
N ILE A 422 22.20 3.74 16.15
CA ILE A 422 22.10 2.28 16.19
C ILE A 422 22.96 1.66 15.10
N SER A 423 23.01 2.28 13.90
CA SER A 423 23.88 1.83 12.81
C SER A 423 25.38 2.10 13.07
N GLU A 424 25.72 3.00 14.01
CA GLU A 424 27.10 3.28 14.40
C GLU A 424 27.65 2.31 15.46
N LYS A 425 26.79 1.54 16.13
CA LYS A 425 27.17 0.61 17.21
C LYS A 425 26.91 -0.86 16.91
N ALA A 426 26.33 -1.19 15.76
CA ALA A 426 26.17 -2.55 15.23
C ALA A 426 27.21 -2.85 14.15
#